data_27efe80e446c451d5e26080ee25713a0
#
_entry.id   27efe80e446c451d5e26080ee25713a0
#
_cell.length_a   1.000
_cell.length_b   1.000
_cell.length_c   1.000
_cell.angle_alpha   90.00
_cell.angle_beta   90.00
_cell.angle_gamma   90.00
#
_symmetry.space_group_name_H-M   'P 1'
#
loop_
_entity.id
_entity.type
_entity.pdbx_description
1 polymer ?
#
loop_
_entity_poly.entity_id
_entity_poly.type
_entity_poly.pdbx_seq_one_letter_code
_entity_poly.pdbx_strand_id
1 'polypeptide(L)'
;MLAACETVQETSLRTGDLVFVGIPAEGPVSEGTMAQAIADATGDGSIDYVHTALIEVDDEGTWIVDATDKRGVARYPLDTFLLDFRRHDGSFPTFEVFRLKNTEGVDAFLESAKKYLGEPYDLNFLPDNGKHYCTELVYDSYIRDGEHIFEAAPMNFKNADGEFPAFWVRTFKRLGAEIPQGLQGTNPQSMHGSDAIEYVTMIPAPAL
;
A
#
# COMPACT_ATOMS: atom_id res chain seq x y z
N MET A 1 -39.84 8.43 25.16
CA MET A 1 -39.01 8.18 23.97
C MET A 1 -37.59 8.22 24.43
N LEU A 2 -36.98 7.05 24.63
CA LEU A 2 -35.56 6.92 24.92
C LEU A 2 -34.83 6.87 23.56
N ALA A 3 -34.03 7.90 23.28
CA ALA A 3 -33.12 7.88 22.16
C ALA A 3 -32.07 6.80 22.41
N ALA A 4 -32.05 5.80 21.56
CA ALA A 4 -30.95 4.83 21.51
C ALA A 4 -29.69 5.60 21.14
N CYS A 5 -28.76 5.71 22.06
CA CYS A 5 -27.40 6.14 21.80
C CYS A 5 -26.76 4.96 21.04
N GLU A 6 -26.69 5.05 19.71
CA GLU A 6 -25.82 4.18 18.93
C GLU A 6 -24.38 4.48 19.38
N THR A 7 -23.84 3.58 20.19
CA THR A 7 -22.41 3.55 20.47
C THR A 7 -21.72 3.24 19.13
N VAL A 8 -21.16 4.28 18.50
CA VAL A 8 -20.16 4.10 17.44
C VAL A 8 -19.06 3.26 18.08
N GLN A 9 -19.01 1.99 17.68
CA GLN A 9 -17.94 1.09 18.08
C GLN A 9 -16.68 1.65 17.42
N GLU A 10 -15.84 2.29 18.21
CA GLU A 10 -14.54 2.77 17.77
C GLU A 10 -13.75 1.53 17.32
N THR A 11 -13.71 1.31 16.01
CA THR A 11 -12.99 0.17 15.42
C THR A 11 -11.50 0.45 15.61
N SER A 12 -10.93 -0.13 16.67
CA SER A 12 -9.51 0.03 16.98
C SER A 12 -8.64 -0.67 15.93
N LEU A 13 -7.57 -0.02 15.50
CA LEU A 13 -6.51 -0.60 14.71
C LEU A 13 -5.89 -1.78 15.46
N ARG A 14 -5.44 -2.78 14.72
CA ARG A 14 -4.81 -3.99 15.27
C ARG A 14 -3.56 -4.34 14.46
N THR A 15 -2.66 -5.03 15.10
CA THR A 15 -1.53 -5.68 14.44
C THR A 15 -2.03 -6.59 13.32
N GLY A 16 -1.43 -6.47 12.13
CA GLY A 16 -1.80 -7.21 10.93
C GLY A 16 -2.91 -6.56 10.10
N ASP A 17 -3.43 -5.39 10.51
CA ASP A 17 -4.25 -4.57 9.61
C ASP A 17 -3.38 -4.01 8.48
N LEU A 18 -4.00 -3.78 7.33
CA LEU A 18 -3.37 -3.13 6.18
C LEU A 18 -3.98 -1.74 5.97
N VAL A 19 -3.15 -0.73 5.83
CA VAL A 19 -3.60 0.60 5.40
C VAL A 19 -3.36 0.76 3.91
N PHE A 20 -4.40 1.16 3.18
CA PHE A 20 -4.34 1.50 1.77
C PHE A 20 -4.42 3.01 1.59
N VAL A 21 -3.54 3.55 0.75
CA VAL A 21 -3.50 4.97 0.40
C VAL A 21 -4.20 5.15 -0.93
N GLY A 22 -5.33 5.85 -0.92
CA GLY A 22 -6.16 6.09 -2.10
C GLY A 22 -6.14 7.55 -2.53
N ILE A 23 -6.08 7.81 -3.83
CA ILE A 23 -6.23 9.13 -4.42
C ILE A 23 -7.53 9.18 -5.23
N PRO A 24 -8.31 10.28 -5.19
CA PRO A 24 -9.49 10.41 -6.04
C PRO A 24 -9.10 10.34 -7.52
N ALA A 25 -9.81 9.52 -8.29
CA ALA A 25 -9.61 9.42 -9.74
C ALA A 25 -9.92 10.74 -10.45
N GLU A 26 -10.92 11.49 -9.94
CA GLU A 26 -11.23 12.86 -10.36
C GLU A 26 -10.64 13.85 -9.36
N GLY A 27 -9.51 14.46 -9.66
CA GLY A 27 -8.88 15.42 -8.75
C GLY A 27 -7.65 16.09 -9.36
N PRO A 28 -7.02 17.02 -8.62
CA PRO A 28 -5.78 17.62 -9.09
C PRO A 28 -4.71 16.55 -9.23
N VAL A 29 -4.31 16.32 -10.47
CA VAL A 29 -3.31 15.32 -10.86
C VAL A 29 -1.94 15.81 -10.43
N SER A 30 -1.25 15.01 -9.63
CA SER A 30 0.18 15.23 -9.35
C SER A 30 1.01 14.64 -10.50
N GLU A 31 0.93 15.27 -11.68
CA GLU A 31 1.62 14.80 -12.89
C GLU A 31 3.10 14.48 -12.63
N GLY A 32 3.52 13.33 -13.12
CA GLY A 32 4.93 12.92 -13.08
C GLY A 32 5.39 12.32 -11.75
N THR A 33 4.47 11.98 -10.84
CA THR A 33 4.77 11.22 -9.61
C THR A 33 4.57 9.73 -9.81
N MET A 34 5.18 8.91 -8.92
CA MET A 34 4.98 7.46 -8.90
C MET A 34 3.52 7.11 -8.60
N ALA A 35 2.90 7.79 -7.63
CA ALA A 35 1.51 7.56 -7.25
C ALA A 35 0.56 7.75 -8.44
N GLN A 36 0.74 8.83 -9.21
CA GLN A 36 -0.05 9.05 -10.42
C GLN A 36 0.20 7.97 -11.48
N ALA A 37 1.45 7.58 -11.69
CA ALA A 37 1.78 6.55 -12.67
C ALA A 37 1.23 5.17 -12.29
N ILE A 38 1.10 4.86 -10.99
CA ILE A 38 0.41 3.66 -10.50
C ILE A 38 -1.09 3.78 -10.76
N ALA A 39 -1.70 4.91 -10.38
CA ALA A 39 -3.12 5.17 -10.62
C ALA A 39 -3.50 5.07 -12.11
N ASP A 40 -2.71 5.69 -12.99
CA ASP A 40 -2.92 5.64 -14.45
C ASP A 40 -2.89 4.21 -15.01
N ALA A 41 -2.11 3.32 -14.37
CA ALA A 41 -1.91 1.95 -14.83
C ALA A 41 -2.89 0.94 -14.22
N THR A 42 -3.35 1.16 -13.00
CA THR A 42 -4.08 0.16 -12.21
C THR A 42 -5.42 0.65 -11.66
N GLY A 43 -5.72 1.95 -11.76
CA GLY A 43 -6.98 2.52 -11.28
C GLY A 43 -8.18 1.98 -12.07
N ASP A 44 -9.27 1.71 -11.37
CA ASP A 44 -10.50 1.12 -11.95
C ASP A 44 -11.79 1.67 -11.33
N GLY A 45 -11.69 2.66 -10.46
CA GLY A 45 -12.81 3.17 -9.68
C GLY A 45 -12.82 4.68 -9.46
N SER A 46 -13.51 5.11 -8.42
CA SER A 46 -13.54 6.51 -7.96
C SER A 46 -12.35 6.88 -7.08
N ILE A 47 -11.68 5.89 -6.52
CA ILE A 47 -10.46 5.99 -5.74
C ILE A 47 -9.44 5.02 -6.32
N ASP A 48 -8.26 5.51 -6.65
CA ASP A 48 -7.15 4.73 -7.14
C ASP A 48 -6.18 4.46 -5.99
N TYR A 49 -6.02 3.19 -5.62
CA TYR A 49 -5.09 2.81 -4.55
C TYR A 49 -3.67 2.71 -5.10
N VAL A 50 -2.78 3.48 -4.49
CA VAL A 50 -1.41 3.69 -4.98
C VAL A 50 -0.34 3.18 -4.03
N HIS A 51 -0.73 2.80 -2.80
CA HIS A 51 0.20 2.31 -1.79
C HIS A 51 -0.52 1.46 -0.75
N THR A 52 0.21 0.55 -0.10
CA THR A 52 -0.24 -0.20 1.08
C THR A 52 0.89 -0.40 2.05
N ALA A 53 0.56 -0.54 3.35
CA ALA A 53 1.50 -0.81 4.42
C ALA A 53 0.85 -1.64 5.53
N LEU A 54 1.69 -2.31 6.35
CA LEU A 54 1.25 -3.10 7.50
C LEU A 54 1.16 -2.22 8.74
N ILE A 55 0.10 -2.42 9.53
CA ILE A 55 -0.07 -1.79 10.85
C ILE A 55 0.42 -2.74 11.94
N GLU A 56 1.23 -2.23 12.85
CA GLU A 56 1.63 -2.85 14.09
C GLU A 56 1.13 -2.00 15.26
N VAL A 57 0.52 -2.64 16.25
CA VAL A 57 0.08 -2.00 17.49
C VAL A 57 0.76 -2.68 18.67
N ASP A 58 1.47 -1.91 19.49
CA ASP A 58 2.13 -2.36 20.70
C ASP A 58 1.85 -1.39 21.88
N ASP A 59 2.46 -1.63 23.03
CA ASP A 59 2.29 -0.81 24.24
C ASP A 59 2.83 0.63 24.07
N GLU A 60 3.69 0.87 23.08
CA GLU A 60 4.29 2.18 22.81
C GLU A 60 3.50 2.99 21.78
N GLY A 61 2.61 2.35 21.01
CA GLY A 61 1.75 3.04 20.03
C GLY A 61 1.40 2.24 18.79
N THR A 62 1.08 3.00 17.73
CA THR A 62 0.77 2.43 16.42
C THR A 62 1.90 2.75 15.44
N TRP A 63 2.40 1.72 14.81
CA TRP A 63 3.53 1.74 13.89
C TRP A 63 3.11 1.25 12.51
N ILE A 64 3.90 1.64 11.53
CA ILE A 64 3.80 1.15 10.16
C ILE A 64 5.06 0.37 9.83
N VAL A 65 4.91 -0.81 9.22
CA VAL A 65 5.97 -1.53 8.53
C VAL A 65 5.69 -1.44 7.04
N ASP A 66 6.61 -0.85 6.29
CA ASP A 66 6.36 -0.31 4.96
C ASP A 66 7.61 -0.34 4.09
N ALA A 67 7.42 -0.40 2.78
CA ALA A 67 8.47 -0.21 1.78
C ALA A 67 8.20 1.06 0.95
N THR A 68 9.06 2.06 1.06
CA THR A 68 8.97 3.34 0.34
C THR A 68 10.29 3.70 -0.33
N ASP A 69 10.23 4.48 -1.40
CA ASP A 69 11.42 5.02 -2.07
C ASP A 69 12.26 5.94 -1.17
N LYS A 70 11.64 6.52 -0.15
CA LYS A 70 12.28 7.40 0.83
C LYS A 70 13.08 6.64 1.88
N ARG A 71 12.62 5.46 2.33
CA ARG A 71 13.17 4.74 3.49
C ARG A 71 13.62 3.30 3.19
N GLY A 72 13.25 2.75 2.04
CA GLY A 72 13.29 1.31 1.86
C GLY A 72 12.24 0.62 2.75
N VAL A 73 12.53 -0.59 3.20
CA VAL A 73 11.69 -1.30 4.18
C VAL A 73 12.02 -0.77 5.58
N ALA A 74 11.03 -0.17 6.23
CA ALA A 74 11.23 0.50 7.52
C ALA A 74 10.03 0.34 8.45
N ARG A 75 10.29 0.44 9.77
CA ARG A 75 9.28 0.55 10.83
C ARG A 75 9.33 1.96 11.40
N TYR A 76 8.18 2.65 11.43
CA TYR A 76 8.10 4.02 11.93
C TYR A 76 6.66 4.38 12.36
N PRO A 77 6.46 5.48 13.17
CA PRO A 77 5.15 5.82 13.70
C PRO A 77 4.11 6.08 12.61
N LEU A 78 2.85 5.69 12.88
CA LEU A 78 1.70 5.96 12.00
C LEU A 78 1.58 7.45 11.64
N ASP A 79 1.76 8.36 12.59
CA ASP A 79 1.68 9.81 12.33
C ASP A 79 2.71 10.27 11.28
N THR A 80 3.91 9.68 11.31
CA THR A 80 4.95 9.96 10.31
C THR A 80 4.52 9.46 8.93
N PHE A 81 3.91 8.28 8.86
CA PHE A 81 3.36 7.73 7.62
C PHE A 81 2.30 8.66 7.02
N LEU A 82 1.31 9.05 7.81
CA LEU A 82 0.24 9.95 7.34
C LEU A 82 0.79 11.27 6.81
N LEU A 83 1.77 11.87 7.51
CA LEU A 83 2.39 13.14 7.10
C LEU A 83 3.22 13.02 5.83
N ASP A 84 3.86 11.87 5.58
CA ASP A 84 4.65 11.65 4.37
C ASP A 84 3.81 11.66 3.08
N PHE A 85 2.52 11.35 3.18
CA PHE A 85 1.57 11.41 2.05
C PHE A 85 0.91 12.77 1.86
N ARG A 86 1.31 13.79 2.62
CA ARG A 86 0.79 15.14 2.41
C ARG A 86 1.15 15.65 1.01
N ARG A 87 0.16 16.09 0.27
CA ARG A 87 0.32 16.65 -1.07
C ARG A 87 0.88 18.06 -1.04
N HIS A 88 1.39 18.54 -2.18
CA HIS A 88 1.93 19.90 -2.31
C HIS A 88 0.89 20.99 -2.05
N ASP A 89 -0.39 20.76 -2.30
CA ASP A 89 -1.49 21.68 -2.02
C ASP A 89 -1.95 21.65 -0.55
N GLY A 90 -1.30 20.82 0.27
CA GLY A 90 -1.59 20.64 1.69
C GLY A 90 -2.68 19.61 1.98
N SER A 91 -3.35 19.07 0.98
CA SER A 91 -4.34 17.99 1.14
C SER A 91 -3.69 16.65 1.46
N PHE A 92 -4.51 15.70 1.88
CA PHE A 92 -4.11 14.30 2.10
C PHE A 92 -4.92 13.37 1.21
N PRO A 93 -4.35 12.19 0.85
CA PRO A 93 -5.12 11.10 0.27
C PRO A 93 -6.08 10.49 1.31
N THR A 94 -6.88 9.51 0.90
CA THR A 94 -7.63 8.68 1.84
C THR A 94 -6.72 7.59 2.41
N PHE A 95 -6.95 7.22 3.67
CA PHE A 95 -6.24 6.15 4.37
C PHE A 95 -7.27 5.13 4.86
N GLU A 96 -7.54 4.13 4.06
CA GLU A 96 -8.50 3.08 4.39
C GLU A 96 -7.81 1.88 5.02
N VAL A 97 -8.41 1.35 6.07
CA VAL A 97 -7.86 0.20 6.81
C VAL A 97 -8.70 -1.03 6.51
N PHE A 98 -8.02 -2.08 6.16
CA PHE A 98 -8.58 -3.39 5.92
C PHE A 98 -7.92 -4.42 6.83
N ARG A 99 -8.65 -5.48 7.13
CA ARG A 99 -8.22 -6.61 7.97
C ARG A 99 -8.46 -7.91 7.25
N LEU A 100 -7.57 -8.89 7.45
CA LEU A 100 -7.84 -10.24 7.01
C LEU A 100 -9.13 -10.80 7.65
N LYS A 101 -10.03 -11.37 6.85
CA LYS A 101 -11.21 -12.08 7.35
C LYS A 101 -10.84 -13.27 8.23
N ASN A 102 -9.75 -13.96 7.91
CA ASN A 102 -9.09 -14.91 8.78
C ASN A 102 -7.80 -14.28 9.34
N THR A 103 -7.79 -13.96 10.62
CA THR A 103 -6.66 -13.31 11.30
C THR A 103 -5.66 -14.28 11.90
N GLU A 104 -5.81 -15.59 11.68
CA GLU A 104 -4.86 -16.58 12.16
C GLU A 104 -3.46 -16.33 11.55
N GLY A 105 -2.43 -16.25 12.40
CA GLY A 105 -1.05 -16.09 11.99
C GLY A 105 -0.60 -14.65 11.71
N VAL A 106 -1.43 -13.62 11.95
CA VAL A 106 -1.06 -12.22 11.64
C VAL A 106 0.22 -11.74 12.31
N ASP A 107 0.50 -12.21 13.56
CA ASP A 107 1.75 -11.87 14.25
C ASP A 107 2.97 -12.45 13.51
N ALA A 108 2.84 -13.67 12.96
CA ALA A 108 3.89 -14.29 12.16
C ALA A 108 4.10 -13.57 10.82
N PHE A 109 3.04 -13.03 10.20
CA PHE A 109 3.15 -12.25 8.98
C PHE A 109 3.89 -10.94 9.23
N LEU A 110 3.57 -10.24 10.31
CA LEU A 110 4.29 -9.04 10.71
C LEU A 110 5.77 -9.33 10.99
N GLU A 111 6.06 -10.38 11.76
CA GLU A 111 7.45 -10.80 12.03
C GLU A 111 8.18 -11.22 10.74
N SER A 112 7.47 -11.76 9.75
CA SER A 112 8.03 -12.03 8.43
C SER A 112 8.39 -10.73 7.69
N ALA A 113 7.51 -9.73 7.69
CA ALA A 113 7.78 -8.43 7.08
C ALA A 113 8.99 -7.73 7.74
N LYS A 114 9.12 -7.85 9.05
CA LYS A 114 10.24 -7.26 9.79
C LYS A 114 11.62 -7.86 9.47
N LYS A 115 11.68 -9.06 8.87
CA LYS A 115 12.95 -9.64 8.41
C LYS A 115 13.58 -8.85 7.27
N TYR A 116 12.79 -8.11 6.53
CA TYR A 116 13.22 -7.28 5.41
C TYR A 116 13.60 -5.85 5.80
N LEU A 117 13.49 -5.49 7.10
CA LEU A 117 13.86 -4.14 7.58
C LEU A 117 15.29 -3.76 7.16
N GLY A 118 15.42 -2.59 6.55
CA GLY A 118 16.67 -2.06 6.02
C GLY A 118 16.95 -2.39 4.56
N GLU A 119 16.15 -3.24 3.92
CA GLU A 119 16.26 -3.46 2.48
C GLU A 119 15.83 -2.22 1.67
N PRO A 120 16.48 -1.97 0.52
CA PRO A 120 16.12 -0.84 -0.32
C PRO A 120 14.73 -1.03 -0.96
N TYR A 121 14.08 0.08 -1.35
CA TYR A 121 12.88 0.03 -2.17
C TYR A 121 13.18 -0.50 -3.58
N ASP A 122 12.35 -1.41 -4.07
CA ASP A 122 12.50 -1.96 -5.42
C ASP A 122 11.84 -1.09 -6.49
N LEU A 123 12.61 -0.23 -7.12
CA LEU A 123 12.19 0.55 -8.29
C LEU A 123 12.19 -0.27 -9.59
N ASN A 124 12.76 -1.48 -9.59
CA ASN A 124 12.77 -2.35 -10.76
C ASN A 124 11.54 -3.26 -10.83
N PHE A 125 10.84 -3.42 -9.72
CA PHE A 125 9.68 -4.32 -9.59
C PHE A 125 10.00 -5.75 -10.03
N LEU A 126 11.15 -6.28 -9.58
CA LEU A 126 11.64 -7.60 -9.92
C LEU A 126 11.59 -8.50 -8.68
N PRO A 127 11.10 -9.74 -8.79
CA PRO A 127 11.06 -10.65 -7.65
C PRO A 127 12.47 -11.07 -7.21
N ASP A 128 12.61 -11.51 -5.96
CA ASP A 128 13.80 -12.16 -5.39
C ASP A 128 15.12 -11.39 -5.54
N ASN A 129 15.10 -10.06 -5.51
CA ASN A 129 16.28 -9.23 -5.76
C ASN A 129 16.85 -8.56 -4.50
N GLY A 130 16.36 -8.92 -3.29
CA GLY A 130 16.79 -8.33 -2.02
C GLY A 130 16.30 -6.89 -1.80
N LYS A 131 15.18 -6.55 -2.42
CA LYS A 131 14.48 -5.27 -2.31
C LYS A 131 12.99 -5.56 -2.32
N HIS A 132 12.19 -4.62 -1.82
CA HIS A 132 10.75 -4.76 -1.85
C HIS A 132 10.09 -3.44 -2.28
N TYR A 133 9.04 -3.52 -3.09
CA TYR A 133 8.04 -2.46 -3.19
C TYR A 133 6.86 -2.75 -2.23
N CYS A 134 5.96 -1.80 -2.05
CA CYS A 134 4.98 -1.83 -0.96
C CYS A 134 4.11 -3.10 -0.94
N THR A 135 3.52 -3.49 -2.06
CA THR A 135 2.67 -4.69 -2.12
C THR A 135 3.46 -5.99 -2.16
N GLU A 136 4.68 -6.00 -2.66
CA GLU A 136 5.57 -7.15 -2.61
C GLU A 136 5.94 -7.50 -1.16
N LEU A 137 6.26 -6.48 -0.33
CA LEU A 137 6.50 -6.68 1.10
C LEU A 137 5.31 -7.39 1.79
N VAL A 138 4.07 -6.98 1.47
CA VAL A 138 2.87 -7.64 1.98
C VAL A 138 2.75 -9.05 1.42
N TYR A 139 2.92 -9.22 0.11
CA TYR A 139 2.79 -10.49 -0.59
C TYR A 139 3.75 -11.55 -0.04
N ASP A 140 5.03 -11.21 0.13
CA ASP A 140 6.07 -12.12 0.63
C ASP A 140 5.98 -12.38 2.14
N SER A 141 5.23 -11.54 2.86
CA SER A 141 5.05 -11.69 4.30
C SER A 141 3.77 -12.42 4.67
N TYR A 142 2.71 -12.29 3.86
CA TYR A 142 1.39 -12.87 4.15
C TYR A 142 1.25 -14.25 3.54
N ILE A 143 1.99 -15.21 4.12
CA ILE A 143 2.00 -16.62 3.72
C ILE A 143 1.39 -17.47 4.83
N ARG A 144 0.38 -18.28 4.49
CA ARG A 144 -0.28 -19.24 5.38
C ARG A 144 -0.17 -20.63 4.78
N ASP A 145 0.27 -21.60 5.57
CA ASP A 145 0.43 -23.00 5.13
C ASP A 145 1.26 -23.18 3.85
N GLY A 146 2.20 -22.25 3.60
CA GLY A 146 3.06 -22.24 2.41
C GLY A 146 2.44 -21.58 1.18
N GLU A 147 1.22 -21.03 1.29
CA GLU A 147 0.52 -20.35 0.20
C GLU A 147 0.40 -18.85 0.49
N HIS A 148 0.59 -18.01 -0.54
CA HIS A 148 0.36 -16.57 -0.44
C HIS A 148 -1.13 -16.29 -0.25
N ILE A 149 -1.48 -15.36 0.65
CA ILE A 149 -2.87 -14.94 0.88
C ILE A 149 -3.38 -14.05 -0.25
N PHE A 150 -2.48 -13.25 -0.83
CA PHE A 150 -2.79 -12.39 -1.97
C PHE A 150 -2.30 -13.03 -3.28
N GLU A 151 -2.92 -12.64 -4.39
CA GLU A 151 -2.57 -13.18 -5.70
C GLU A 151 -1.60 -12.25 -6.42
N ALA A 152 -0.60 -12.85 -7.10
CA ALA A 152 0.22 -12.15 -8.08
C ALA A 152 -0.41 -12.27 -9.47
N ALA A 153 -0.32 -11.21 -10.27
CA ALA A 153 -0.84 -11.14 -11.63
C ALA A 153 0.17 -10.43 -12.55
N PRO A 154 0.03 -10.54 -13.87
CA PRO A 154 0.85 -9.78 -14.80
C PRO A 154 0.71 -8.27 -14.53
N MET A 155 1.81 -7.63 -14.12
CA MET A 155 1.81 -6.20 -13.81
C MET A 155 1.56 -5.35 -15.04
N ASN A 156 0.78 -4.29 -14.87
CA ASN A 156 0.56 -3.29 -15.89
C ASN A 156 1.24 -1.96 -15.49
N PHE A 157 1.99 -1.39 -16.43
CA PHE A 157 2.65 -0.09 -16.32
C PHE A 157 2.11 0.91 -17.34
N LYS A 158 1.12 0.52 -18.16
CA LYS A 158 0.54 1.36 -19.21
C LYS A 158 -0.74 2.02 -18.72
N ASN A 159 -0.96 3.24 -19.19
CA ASN A 159 -2.21 3.95 -19.00
C ASN A 159 -3.34 3.38 -19.90
N ALA A 160 -4.53 3.96 -19.82
CA ALA A 160 -5.69 3.55 -20.60
C ALA A 160 -5.50 3.65 -22.13
N ASP A 161 -4.60 4.52 -22.60
CA ASP A 161 -4.26 4.66 -24.03
C ASP A 161 -3.24 3.60 -24.50
N GLY A 162 -2.76 2.74 -23.60
CA GLY A 162 -1.75 1.72 -23.88
C GLY A 162 -0.32 2.26 -23.91
N GLU A 163 -0.09 3.48 -23.41
CA GLU A 163 1.20 4.14 -23.37
C GLU A 163 1.82 4.06 -21.96
N PHE A 164 3.16 4.05 -21.90
CA PHE A 164 3.85 4.15 -20.62
C PHE A 164 3.87 5.60 -20.11
N PRO A 165 3.33 5.90 -18.92
CA PRO A 165 3.46 7.21 -18.28
C PRO A 165 4.91 7.69 -18.25
N ALA A 166 5.12 8.99 -18.44
CA ALA A 166 6.44 9.59 -18.50
C ALA A 166 7.31 9.34 -17.25
N PHE A 167 6.68 9.11 -16.10
CA PHE A 167 7.36 8.71 -14.87
C PHE A 167 8.11 7.39 -15.06
N TRP A 168 7.45 6.34 -15.56
CA TRP A 168 8.07 5.03 -15.78
C TRP A 168 9.18 5.11 -16.83
N VAL A 169 8.93 5.77 -17.95
CA VAL A 169 9.94 5.94 -19.01
C VAL A 169 11.21 6.59 -18.46
N ARG A 170 11.09 7.66 -17.69
CA ARG A 170 12.24 8.34 -17.08
C ARG A 170 12.94 7.48 -16.02
N THR A 171 12.16 6.80 -15.18
CA THR A 171 12.69 5.98 -14.09
C THR A 171 13.49 4.81 -14.63
N PHE A 172 12.93 4.01 -15.53
CA PHE A 172 13.61 2.84 -16.08
C PHE A 172 14.79 3.21 -16.99
N LYS A 173 14.70 4.34 -17.72
CA LYS A 173 15.86 4.89 -18.43
C LYS A 173 17.02 5.23 -17.48
N ARG A 174 16.74 5.82 -16.33
CA ARG A 174 17.75 6.14 -15.30
C ARG A 174 18.35 4.88 -14.67
N LEU A 175 17.54 3.85 -14.47
CA LEU A 175 17.97 2.56 -13.94
C LEU A 175 18.77 1.73 -14.94
N GLY A 176 18.71 2.08 -16.24
CA GLY A 176 19.30 1.26 -17.30
C GLY A 176 18.63 -0.10 -17.50
N ALA A 177 17.32 -0.17 -17.16
CA ALA A 177 16.51 -1.39 -17.20
C ALA A 177 15.29 -1.22 -18.11
N GLU A 178 14.69 -2.32 -18.50
CA GLU A 178 13.41 -2.34 -19.22
C GLU A 178 12.25 -2.28 -18.23
N ILE A 179 11.11 -1.68 -18.63
CA ILE A 179 9.88 -1.69 -17.83
C ILE A 179 9.35 -3.13 -17.79
N PRO A 180 9.13 -3.71 -16.60
CA PRO A 180 8.76 -5.13 -16.45
C PRO A 180 7.27 -5.36 -16.73
N GLN A 181 6.78 -4.87 -17.86
CA GLN A 181 5.40 -5.02 -18.30
C GLN A 181 5.04 -6.50 -18.47
N GLY A 182 3.99 -6.94 -17.77
CA GLY A 182 3.49 -8.32 -17.84
C GLY A 182 4.26 -9.33 -16.99
N LEU A 183 5.28 -8.91 -16.24
CA LEU A 183 5.91 -9.75 -15.22
C LEU A 183 4.94 -9.99 -14.07
N GLN A 184 4.97 -11.19 -13.48
CA GLN A 184 4.16 -11.51 -12.30
C GLN A 184 4.56 -10.61 -11.12
N GLY A 185 3.58 -10.02 -10.46
CA GLY A 185 3.77 -9.15 -9.32
C GLY A 185 2.42 -8.71 -8.74
N THR A 186 2.44 -7.75 -7.86
CA THR A 186 1.27 -7.25 -7.15
C THR A 186 1.11 -5.75 -7.33
N ASN A 187 -0.08 -5.22 -7.06
CA ASN A 187 -0.35 -3.79 -7.04
C ASN A 187 -1.41 -3.46 -5.97
N PRO A 188 -1.45 -2.22 -5.46
CA PRO A 188 -2.36 -1.84 -4.38
C PRO A 188 -3.84 -1.98 -4.74
N GLN A 189 -4.23 -1.69 -5.97
CA GLN A 189 -5.62 -1.79 -6.42
C GLN A 189 -6.14 -3.22 -6.36
N SER A 190 -5.41 -4.17 -6.93
CA SER A 190 -5.79 -5.59 -6.90
C SER A 190 -5.76 -6.16 -5.48
N MET A 191 -4.79 -5.74 -4.66
CA MET A 191 -4.70 -6.20 -3.27
C MET A 191 -5.87 -5.68 -2.42
N HIS A 192 -6.25 -4.40 -2.60
CA HIS A 192 -7.43 -3.81 -1.98
C HIS A 192 -8.71 -4.54 -2.36
N GLY A 193 -8.86 -4.96 -3.61
CA GLY A 193 -10.02 -5.72 -4.12
C GLY A 193 -10.05 -7.20 -3.73
N SER A 194 -9.09 -7.68 -2.92
CA SER A 194 -9.01 -9.10 -2.53
C SER A 194 -10.16 -9.53 -1.64
N ASP A 195 -10.73 -10.70 -1.93
CA ASP A 195 -11.74 -11.34 -1.07
C ASP A 195 -11.20 -11.79 0.30
N ALA A 196 -9.88 -11.81 0.49
CA ALA A 196 -9.24 -12.20 1.75
C ALA A 196 -9.38 -11.15 2.86
N ILE A 197 -9.68 -9.90 2.51
CA ILE A 197 -9.77 -8.77 3.45
C ILE A 197 -11.18 -8.19 3.54
N GLU A 198 -11.42 -7.43 4.60
CA GLU A 198 -12.65 -6.67 4.82
C GLU A 198 -12.33 -5.27 5.34
N TYR A 199 -13.17 -4.31 4.99
CA TYR A 199 -13.03 -2.93 5.46
C TYR A 199 -13.21 -2.84 6.98
N VAL A 200 -12.34 -2.07 7.63
CA VAL A 200 -12.38 -1.82 9.07
C VAL A 200 -12.80 -0.38 9.36
N THR A 201 -12.03 0.57 8.87
CA THR A 201 -12.23 2.00 9.14
C THR A 201 -11.42 2.85 8.15
N MET A 202 -11.60 4.17 8.25
CA MET A 202 -10.74 5.15 7.59
C MET A 202 -10.00 5.95 8.67
N ILE A 203 -8.68 6.08 8.52
CA ILE A 203 -7.89 6.93 9.39
C ILE A 203 -8.08 8.39 8.95
N PRO A 204 -8.51 9.28 9.85
CA PRO A 204 -8.67 10.70 9.51
C PRO A 204 -7.33 11.33 9.15
N ALA A 205 -7.35 12.25 8.19
CA ALA A 205 -6.16 13.03 7.87
C ALA A 205 -5.68 13.81 9.11
N PRO A 206 -4.35 13.98 9.28
CA PRO A 206 -3.82 14.77 10.39
C PRO A 206 -4.37 16.19 10.40
N ALA A 207 -4.76 16.67 11.58
CA ALA A 207 -5.05 18.09 11.79
C ALA A 207 -3.73 18.88 11.71
N LEU A 208 -3.70 19.94 10.90
CA LEU A 208 -2.53 20.80 10.70
C LEU A 208 -2.58 22.02 11.61
#